data_66e8974e6caa99c127ab54c6cb08b78a
#
_entry.id   66e8974e6caa99c127ab54c6cb08b78a
#
_cell.length_a   1.000
_cell.length_b   1.000
_cell.length_c   1.000
_cell.angle_alpha   90.00
_cell.angle_beta   90.00
_cell.angle_gamma   90.00
#
_symmetry.space_group_name_H-M   'P 1'
#
loop_
_entity.id
_entity.type
_entity.pdbx_description
1 polymer ?
#
loop_
_entity_poly.entity_id
_entity_poly.type
_entity_poly.pdbx_seq_one_letter_code
_entity_poly.pdbx_strand_id
1 'polypeptide(L)'
;DEGAQRFQDYQSELSRVPAFSIMMGGKALTQLDPRIISLELTDNRGFEADELTIAIDDSDGLIELPPRGAELSVSLGWQGEPLIYKGVYTVDEVAHSGPPHRLEITARSADFRDEFNVKREVSWHDVTVERIVSAIARRYKLTPVISEQLMRAEIDHADQTQESDMSFLTRMAELLGAIATV
;
A
#
# COMPACT_ATOMS: atom_id res chain seq x y z
N ASP A 1 -20.94 -20.42 32.50
CA ASP A 1 -19.53 -19.95 32.49
C ASP A 1 -19.05 -19.49 31.09
N GLU A 2 -19.55 -20.04 30.01
CA GLU A 2 -19.18 -19.60 28.64
C GLU A 2 -19.59 -18.16 28.32
N GLY A 3 -20.69 -17.67 28.89
CA GLY A 3 -21.15 -16.29 28.68
C GLY A 3 -20.25 -15.24 29.34
N ALA A 4 -19.71 -15.54 30.52
CA ALA A 4 -18.76 -14.68 31.20
C ALA A 4 -17.41 -14.61 30.51
N GLN A 5 -16.95 -15.73 29.95
CA GLN A 5 -15.72 -15.81 29.19
C GLN A 5 -15.82 -14.98 27.87
N ARG A 6 -16.91 -15.13 27.13
CA ARG A 6 -17.19 -14.34 25.91
C ARG A 6 -17.29 -12.83 26.21
N PHE A 7 -17.84 -12.46 27.36
CA PHE A 7 -17.94 -11.05 27.74
C PHE A 7 -16.58 -10.47 28.12
N GLN A 8 -15.72 -11.25 28.78
CA GLN A 8 -14.33 -10.86 29.07
C GLN A 8 -13.49 -10.77 27.80
N ASP A 9 -13.63 -11.70 26.87
CA ASP A 9 -12.95 -11.66 25.57
C ASP A 9 -13.40 -10.44 24.76
N TYR A 10 -14.68 -10.12 24.74
CA TYR A 10 -15.22 -8.92 24.09
C TYR A 10 -14.71 -7.62 24.74
N GLN A 11 -14.61 -7.57 26.06
CA GLN A 11 -14.03 -6.42 26.78
C GLN A 11 -12.52 -6.29 26.56
N SER A 12 -11.79 -7.39 26.41
CA SER A 12 -10.37 -7.36 26.08
C SER A 12 -10.11 -6.84 24.66
N GLU A 13 -10.99 -7.14 23.70
CA GLU A 13 -10.94 -6.57 22.35
C GLU A 13 -11.24 -5.06 22.32
N LEU A 14 -12.16 -4.59 23.18
CA LEU A 14 -12.50 -3.17 23.28
C LEU A 14 -11.43 -2.32 23.98
N SER A 15 -10.49 -2.94 24.69
CA SER A 15 -9.43 -2.26 25.44
C SER A 15 -8.07 -2.24 24.73
N ARG A 16 -7.98 -2.73 23.49
CA ARG A 16 -6.74 -2.71 22.72
C ARG A 16 -6.40 -1.27 22.32
N VAL A 17 -5.26 -0.79 22.78
CA VAL A 17 -4.74 0.53 22.41
C VAL A 17 -3.92 0.39 21.14
N PRO A 18 -4.24 1.10 20.06
CA PRO A 18 -3.43 1.09 18.84
C PRO A 18 -2.01 1.54 19.12
N ALA A 19 -1.05 0.90 18.47
CA ALA A 19 0.34 1.26 18.52
C ALA A 19 0.92 1.32 17.10
N PHE A 20 1.86 2.22 16.90
CA PHE A 20 2.51 2.42 15.62
C PHE A 20 3.97 2.79 15.81
N SER A 21 4.75 2.67 14.73
CA SER A 21 6.10 3.20 14.63
C SER A 21 6.30 3.76 13.23
N ILE A 22 6.79 5.00 13.18
CA ILE A 22 7.15 5.68 11.94
C ILE A 22 8.65 5.96 11.97
N MET A 23 9.36 5.52 10.94
CA MET A 23 10.79 5.74 10.82
C MET A 23 11.11 6.49 9.52
N MET A 24 12.09 7.39 9.57
CA MET A 24 12.65 8.08 8.41
C MET A 24 14.17 7.97 8.45
N GLY A 25 14.77 7.46 7.35
CA GLY A 25 16.22 7.30 7.28
C GLY A 25 16.80 6.41 8.39
N GLY A 26 16.06 5.40 8.84
CA GLY A 26 16.47 4.49 9.92
C GLY A 26 16.32 5.06 11.34
N LYS A 27 15.76 6.25 11.49
CA LYS A 27 15.49 6.88 12.80
C LYS A 27 14.00 6.94 13.07
N ALA A 28 13.59 6.55 14.28
CA ALA A 28 12.20 6.66 14.70
C ALA A 28 11.81 8.14 14.89
N LEU A 29 10.64 8.52 14.36
CA LEU A 29 10.09 9.88 14.50
C LEU A 29 9.26 10.01 15.79
N THR A 30 9.79 9.58 16.92
CA THR A 30 9.08 9.54 18.21
C THR A 30 8.63 10.93 18.70
N GLN A 31 9.22 12.02 18.21
CA GLN A 31 8.77 13.38 18.50
C GLN A 31 7.36 13.67 17.96
N LEU A 32 6.91 12.91 16.95
CA LEU A 32 5.58 13.06 16.39
C LEU A 32 4.52 12.27 17.17
N ASP A 33 4.90 11.20 17.88
CA ASP A 33 3.97 10.28 18.54
C ASP A 33 2.92 10.99 19.42
N PRO A 34 3.30 11.93 20.33
CA PRO A 34 2.33 12.60 21.18
C PRO A 34 1.45 13.62 20.45
N ARG A 35 1.77 13.93 19.20
CA ARG A 35 1.10 14.96 18.39
C ARG A 35 0.22 14.35 17.29
N ILE A 36 0.31 13.05 17.05
CA ILE A 36 -0.50 12.39 16.04
C ILE A 36 -1.96 12.36 16.48
N ILE A 37 -2.81 12.99 15.67
CA ILE A 37 -4.26 13.01 15.84
C ILE A 37 -4.87 11.74 15.23
N SER A 38 -4.43 11.38 14.03
CA SER A 38 -4.85 10.17 13.33
C SER A 38 -3.75 9.65 12.40
N LEU A 39 -3.71 8.34 12.24
CA LEU A 39 -2.89 7.65 11.25
C LEU A 39 -3.83 6.70 10.51
N GLU A 40 -3.95 6.89 9.22
CA GLU A 40 -4.79 6.09 8.33
C GLU A 40 -3.94 5.47 7.24
N LEU A 41 -4.09 4.17 7.08
CA LEU A 41 -3.46 3.41 6.01
C LEU A 41 -4.56 2.80 5.16
N THR A 42 -4.63 3.23 3.91
CA THR A 42 -5.58 2.72 2.93
C THR A 42 -4.87 1.73 2.02
N ASP A 43 -5.28 0.47 2.11
CA ASP A 43 -4.83 -0.60 1.21
C ASP A 43 -5.73 -0.60 -0.03
N ASN A 44 -5.18 -0.14 -1.14
CA ASN A 44 -5.88 -0.04 -2.40
C ASN A 44 -5.78 -1.35 -3.18
N ARG A 45 -6.85 -1.68 -3.90
CA ARG A 45 -6.90 -2.90 -4.72
C ARG A 45 -6.19 -2.70 -6.05
N GLY A 46 -5.65 -3.79 -6.56
CA GLY A 46 -5.01 -3.79 -7.87
C GLY A 46 -3.63 -3.15 -7.82
N PHE A 47 -3.37 -2.28 -8.78
CA PHE A 47 -2.09 -1.57 -8.91
C PHE A 47 -2.15 -0.12 -8.41
N GLU A 48 -3.18 0.25 -7.68
CA GLU A 48 -3.23 1.56 -7.03
C GLU A 48 -2.29 1.58 -5.82
N ALA A 49 -1.61 2.73 -5.62
CA ALA A 49 -0.73 2.91 -4.48
C ALA A 49 -1.51 2.89 -3.18
N ASP A 50 -1.04 2.12 -2.21
CA ASP A 50 -1.51 2.27 -0.85
C ASP A 50 -1.17 3.67 -0.36
N GLU A 51 -2.10 4.26 0.37
CA GLU A 51 -1.97 5.62 0.86
C GLU A 51 -1.87 5.65 2.38
N LEU A 52 -0.90 6.40 2.87
CA LEU A 52 -0.71 6.70 4.27
C LEU A 52 -1.06 8.17 4.49
N THR A 53 -2.02 8.44 5.37
CA THR A 53 -2.36 9.80 5.81
C THR A 53 -2.08 9.93 7.30
N ILE A 54 -1.29 10.92 7.68
CA ILE A 54 -0.95 11.24 9.07
C ILE A 54 -1.41 12.66 9.37
N ALA A 55 -2.31 12.80 10.32
CA ALA A 55 -2.73 14.11 10.83
C ALA A 55 -2.04 14.41 12.17
N ILE A 56 -1.47 15.61 12.30
CA ILE A 56 -0.59 16.01 13.38
C ILE A 56 -1.06 17.36 13.94
N ASP A 57 -1.08 17.49 15.27
CA ASP A 57 -1.30 18.77 15.96
C ASP A 57 -0.01 19.60 15.91
N ASP A 58 -0.09 20.75 15.27
CA ASP A 58 1.00 21.74 15.18
C ASP A 58 0.63 23.07 15.86
N SER A 59 -0.10 23.01 16.96
CA SER A 59 -0.59 24.20 17.67
C SER A 59 0.53 25.14 18.13
N ASP A 60 1.75 24.65 18.31
CA ASP A 60 2.93 25.44 18.66
C ASP A 60 3.80 25.86 17.47
N GLY A 61 3.53 25.35 16.26
CA GLY A 61 4.28 25.67 15.05
C GLY A 61 5.73 25.20 15.05
N LEU A 62 6.07 24.20 15.87
CA LEU A 62 7.45 23.75 16.08
C LEU A 62 7.77 22.40 15.42
N ILE A 63 6.84 21.83 14.66
CA ILE A 63 7.08 20.54 14.02
C ILE A 63 7.99 20.69 12.82
N GLU A 64 9.10 19.98 12.84
CA GLU A 64 9.95 19.77 11.68
C GLU A 64 9.37 18.63 10.83
N LEU A 65 8.88 18.99 9.67
CA LEU A 65 8.18 18.07 8.77
C LEU A 65 9.17 17.28 7.91
N PRO A 66 8.85 16.01 7.58
CA PRO A 66 9.57 15.31 6.55
C PRO A 66 9.42 16.05 5.21
N PRO A 67 10.49 16.22 4.45
CA PRO A 67 10.42 16.85 3.15
C PRO A 67 9.64 15.95 2.17
N ARG A 68 9.04 16.57 1.15
CA ARG A 68 8.45 15.84 0.03
C ARG A 68 9.49 14.92 -0.62
N GLY A 69 9.10 13.67 -0.89
CA GLY A 69 10.01 12.63 -1.39
C GLY A 69 10.75 11.85 -0.29
N ALA A 70 10.59 12.22 0.99
CA ALA A 70 11.14 11.43 2.09
C ALA A 70 10.43 10.08 2.20
N GLU A 71 11.18 9.04 2.54
CA GLU A 71 10.66 7.70 2.75
C GLU A 71 10.35 7.45 4.23
N LEU A 72 9.12 7.04 4.49
CA LEU A 72 8.62 6.68 5.82
C LEU A 72 8.38 5.18 5.90
N SER A 73 9.07 4.48 6.79
CA SER A 73 8.77 3.09 7.12
C SER A 73 7.74 3.03 8.23
N VAL A 74 6.67 2.28 8.01
CA VAL A 74 5.51 2.24 8.92
C VAL A 74 5.30 0.83 9.45
N SER A 75 5.06 0.73 10.75
CA SER A 75 4.63 -0.49 11.43
C SER A 75 3.42 -0.18 12.31
N LEU A 76 2.42 -1.06 12.28
CA LEU A 76 1.16 -0.92 13.02
C LEU A 76 0.91 -2.14 13.90
N GLY A 77 0.19 -1.95 14.99
CA GLY A 77 -0.20 -3.03 15.88
C GLY A 77 -0.95 -2.55 17.11
N TRP A 78 -0.76 -3.28 18.19
CA TRP A 78 -1.40 -3.00 19.47
C TRP A 78 -0.35 -2.82 20.56
N GLN A 79 -0.66 -1.99 21.55
CA GLN A 79 0.23 -1.77 22.68
C GLN A 79 0.50 -3.10 23.42
N GLY A 80 1.79 -3.41 23.64
CA GLY A 80 2.21 -4.64 24.28
C GLY A 80 2.36 -5.85 23.35
N GLU A 81 2.05 -5.70 22.06
CA GLU A 81 2.25 -6.73 21.03
C GLU A 81 3.33 -6.30 20.02
N PRO A 82 3.95 -7.24 19.31
CA PRO A 82 4.87 -6.90 18.22
C PRO A 82 4.15 -6.12 17.12
N LEU A 83 4.76 -5.03 16.65
CA LEU A 83 4.24 -4.28 15.52
C LEU A 83 4.46 -5.02 14.21
N ILE A 84 3.47 -4.95 13.32
CA ILE A 84 3.51 -5.54 11.99
C ILE A 84 4.00 -4.47 11.01
N TYR A 85 5.08 -4.77 10.31
CA TYR A 85 5.62 -3.91 9.26
C TYR A 85 4.66 -3.81 8.09
N LYS A 86 4.37 -2.58 7.65
CA LYS A 86 3.41 -2.28 6.59
C LYS A 86 4.05 -1.79 5.29
N GLY A 87 5.33 -1.46 5.31
CA GLY A 87 6.06 -1.05 4.12
C GLY A 87 6.67 0.35 4.22
N VAL A 88 7.16 0.82 3.08
CA VAL A 88 7.75 2.15 2.90
C VAL A 88 6.81 3.02 2.09
N TYR A 89 6.61 4.25 2.54
CA TYR A 89 5.74 5.25 1.91
C TYR A 89 6.56 6.50 1.61
N THR A 90 6.45 7.00 0.40
CA THR A 90 7.11 8.25 -0.02
C THR A 90 6.16 9.42 0.20
N VAL A 91 6.63 10.44 0.92
CA VAL A 91 5.88 11.67 1.18
C VAL A 91 5.59 12.39 -0.14
N ASP A 92 4.32 12.52 -0.47
CA ASP A 92 3.83 13.17 -1.70
C ASP A 92 3.39 14.62 -1.43
N GLU A 93 2.63 14.81 -0.36
CA GLU A 93 2.07 16.11 0.00
C GLU A 93 2.15 16.36 1.52
N VAL A 94 2.36 17.62 1.86
CA VAL A 94 2.23 18.12 3.23
C VAL A 94 1.33 19.34 3.18
N ALA A 95 0.15 19.24 3.78
CA ALA A 95 -0.82 20.31 3.85
C ALA A 95 -0.88 20.89 5.27
N HIS A 96 -1.05 22.21 5.38
CA HIS A 96 -1.24 22.91 6.64
C HIS A 96 -2.62 23.57 6.65
N SER A 97 -3.35 23.37 7.72
CA SER A 97 -4.69 23.97 7.93
C SER A 97 -4.80 24.54 9.33
N GLY A 98 -5.75 25.43 9.55
CA GLY A 98 -6.05 25.96 10.87
C GLY A 98 -6.75 27.30 10.87
N PRO A 99 -7.14 27.88 12.02
CA PRO A 99 -7.06 27.34 13.38
C PRO A 99 -8.14 26.29 13.72
N PRO A 100 -7.84 25.27 14.52
CA PRO A 100 -6.54 24.96 15.14
C PRO A 100 -5.51 24.48 14.11
N HIS A 101 -4.22 24.79 14.35
CA HIS A 101 -3.16 24.43 13.41
C HIS A 101 -2.98 22.90 13.35
N ARG A 102 -3.15 22.37 12.17
CA ARG A 102 -3.06 20.95 11.86
C ARG A 102 -2.22 20.75 10.61
N LEU A 103 -1.36 19.79 10.67
CA LEU A 103 -0.59 19.32 9.54
C LEU A 103 -1.12 17.97 9.09
N GLU A 104 -1.19 17.79 7.78
CA GLU A 104 -1.53 16.53 7.17
C GLU A 104 -0.43 16.12 6.21
N ILE A 105 0.12 14.92 6.44
CA ILE A 105 1.13 14.31 5.58
C ILE A 105 0.43 13.21 4.81
N THR A 106 0.47 13.29 3.49
CA THR A 106 0.04 12.22 2.59
C THR A 106 1.27 11.58 1.97
N ALA A 107 1.38 10.27 2.09
CA ALA A 107 2.45 9.48 1.51
C ALA A 107 1.87 8.26 0.78
N ARG A 108 2.55 7.82 -0.27
CA ARG A 108 2.14 6.67 -1.08
C ARG A 108 3.18 5.59 -1.01
N SER A 109 2.73 4.33 -1.05
CA SER A 109 3.64 3.19 -1.03
C SER A 109 4.72 3.36 -2.11
N ALA A 110 5.98 3.20 -1.69
CA ALA A 110 7.18 3.37 -2.52
C ALA A 110 7.41 2.17 -3.45
N ASP A 111 6.34 1.58 -4.00
CA ASP A 111 6.45 0.39 -4.82
C ASP A 111 6.90 0.70 -6.25
N PHE A 112 7.42 -0.32 -6.93
CA PHE A 112 7.97 -0.41 -8.28
C PHE A 112 7.15 0.23 -9.41
N ARG A 113 6.21 1.10 -9.09
CA ARG A 113 5.12 1.57 -9.96
C ARG A 113 5.57 2.45 -11.11
N ASP A 114 6.64 3.21 -10.95
CA ASP A 114 7.16 4.03 -12.04
C ASP A 114 7.67 3.14 -13.19
N GLU A 115 8.28 2.01 -12.88
CA GLU A 115 8.72 1.05 -13.88
C GLU A 115 7.54 0.34 -14.56
N PHE A 116 6.46 0.04 -13.79
CA PHE A 116 5.24 -0.56 -14.32
C PHE A 116 4.45 0.37 -15.26
N ASN A 117 4.63 1.69 -15.14
CA ASN A 117 3.94 2.69 -15.95
C ASN A 117 4.60 2.94 -17.32
N VAL A 118 5.73 2.32 -17.59
CA VAL A 118 6.39 2.43 -18.89
C VAL A 118 5.51 1.83 -19.99
N LYS A 119 5.12 2.65 -20.97
CA LYS A 119 4.31 2.22 -22.10
C LYS A 119 5.10 1.32 -23.03
N ARG A 120 4.46 0.26 -23.49
CA ARG A 120 5.07 -0.76 -24.34
C ARG A 120 4.20 -1.07 -25.56
N GLU A 121 4.82 -1.70 -26.54
CA GLU A 121 4.16 -2.29 -27.70
C GLU A 121 4.56 -3.77 -27.75
N VAL A 122 3.63 -4.65 -27.42
CA VAL A 122 3.84 -6.10 -27.42
C VAL A 122 2.57 -6.77 -27.92
N SER A 123 2.72 -7.71 -28.85
CA SER A 123 1.62 -8.56 -29.32
C SER A 123 1.82 -9.99 -28.79
N TRP A 124 0.75 -10.54 -28.27
CA TRP A 124 0.69 -11.89 -27.75
C TRP A 124 -0.24 -12.72 -28.62
N HIS A 125 0.22 -13.88 -29.05
CA HIS A 125 -0.51 -14.79 -29.93
C HIS A 125 -0.43 -16.21 -29.40
N ASP A 126 -1.55 -16.93 -29.35
CA ASP A 126 -1.63 -18.35 -28.97
C ASP A 126 -0.83 -18.67 -27.69
N VAL A 127 -1.07 -17.93 -26.64
CA VAL A 127 -0.34 -18.04 -25.36
C VAL A 127 -1.29 -18.22 -24.18
N THR A 128 -0.78 -18.80 -23.10
CA THR A 128 -1.52 -18.88 -21.83
C THR A 128 -1.35 -17.61 -21.00
N VAL A 129 -2.32 -17.34 -20.12
CA VAL A 129 -2.22 -16.27 -19.11
C VAL A 129 -0.97 -16.42 -18.28
N GLU A 130 -0.59 -17.65 -17.89
CA GLU A 130 0.65 -17.93 -17.16
C GLU A 130 1.88 -17.38 -17.89
N ARG A 131 1.97 -17.59 -19.21
CA ARG A 131 3.10 -17.15 -20.01
C ARG A 131 3.20 -15.62 -20.06
N ILE A 132 2.06 -14.94 -20.21
CA ILE A 132 2.00 -13.48 -20.21
C ILE A 132 2.44 -12.94 -18.84
N VAL A 133 1.80 -13.39 -17.77
CA VAL A 133 2.08 -12.91 -16.41
C VAL A 133 3.52 -13.21 -16.00
N SER A 134 4.04 -14.41 -16.32
CA SER A 134 5.43 -14.78 -16.03
C SER A 134 6.44 -13.93 -16.80
N ALA A 135 6.15 -13.60 -18.06
CA ALA A 135 7.02 -12.75 -18.86
C ALA A 135 7.07 -11.31 -18.32
N ILE A 136 5.93 -10.78 -17.89
CA ILE A 136 5.86 -9.46 -17.27
C ILE A 136 6.54 -9.46 -15.90
N ALA A 137 6.20 -10.41 -15.00
CA ALA A 137 6.78 -10.51 -13.66
C ALA A 137 8.31 -10.59 -13.71
N ARG A 138 8.88 -11.31 -14.68
CA ARG A 138 10.33 -11.42 -14.87
C ARG A 138 11.01 -10.09 -15.16
N ARG A 139 10.34 -9.15 -15.87
CA ARG A 139 10.90 -7.81 -16.12
C ARG A 139 11.15 -7.05 -14.81
N TYR A 140 10.31 -7.28 -13.82
CA TYR A 140 10.33 -6.61 -12.52
C TYR A 140 10.95 -7.45 -11.41
N LYS A 141 11.54 -8.61 -11.76
CA LYS A 141 12.13 -9.56 -10.80
C LYS A 141 11.14 -10.05 -9.75
N LEU A 142 9.86 -10.12 -10.12
CA LEU A 142 8.77 -10.60 -9.27
C LEU A 142 8.51 -12.09 -9.50
N THR A 143 7.96 -12.74 -8.48
CA THR A 143 7.47 -14.11 -8.58
C THR A 143 5.96 -14.08 -8.80
N PRO A 144 5.45 -14.55 -9.96
CA PRO A 144 4.02 -14.53 -10.24
C PRO A 144 3.29 -15.57 -9.39
N VAL A 145 2.12 -15.19 -8.87
CA VAL A 145 1.16 -16.10 -8.24
C VAL A 145 -0.13 -16.02 -9.04
N ILE A 146 -0.56 -17.13 -9.63
CA ILE A 146 -1.72 -17.19 -10.53
C ILE A 146 -2.65 -18.30 -10.03
N SER A 147 -3.96 -18.04 -9.99
CA SER A 147 -4.93 -19.09 -9.66
C SER A 147 -4.92 -20.22 -10.69
N GLU A 148 -5.14 -21.46 -10.25
CA GLU A 148 -5.12 -22.64 -11.16
C GLU A 148 -6.10 -22.49 -12.33
N GLN A 149 -7.24 -21.84 -12.10
CA GLN A 149 -8.27 -21.63 -13.12
C GLN A 149 -7.77 -20.71 -14.23
N LEU A 150 -6.97 -19.68 -13.91
CA LEU A 150 -6.46 -18.71 -14.86
C LEU A 150 -5.16 -19.15 -15.52
N MET A 151 -4.35 -19.93 -14.84
CA MET A 151 -3.03 -20.36 -15.30
C MET A 151 -3.07 -20.95 -16.71
N ARG A 152 -4.09 -21.76 -17.01
CA ARG A 152 -4.26 -22.47 -18.27
C ARG A 152 -5.20 -21.78 -19.25
N ALA A 153 -5.73 -20.60 -18.91
CA ALA A 153 -6.58 -19.87 -19.83
C ALA A 153 -5.78 -19.47 -21.08
N GLU A 154 -6.29 -19.81 -22.23
CA GLU A 154 -5.67 -19.53 -23.52
C GLU A 154 -6.10 -18.15 -24.01
N ILE A 155 -5.16 -17.41 -24.58
CA ILE A 155 -5.33 -16.10 -25.18
C ILE A 155 -4.92 -16.24 -26.65
N ASP A 156 -5.88 -16.22 -27.53
CA ASP A 156 -5.64 -16.33 -28.98
C ASP A 156 -4.87 -15.13 -29.47
N HIS A 157 -5.27 -13.93 -29.02
CA HIS A 157 -4.62 -12.68 -29.39
C HIS A 157 -4.85 -11.60 -28.33
N ALA A 158 -3.78 -10.89 -27.95
CA ALA A 158 -3.87 -9.70 -27.14
C ALA A 158 -2.74 -8.71 -27.50
N ASP A 159 -3.10 -7.47 -27.76
CA ASP A 159 -2.16 -6.39 -28.04
C ASP A 159 -2.04 -5.46 -26.84
N GLN A 160 -0.81 -5.16 -26.49
CA GLN A 160 -0.43 -4.09 -25.59
C GLN A 160 0.13 -2.96 -26.45
N THR A 161 -0.71 -1.98 -26.81
CA THR A 161 -0.36 -0.89 -27.72
C THR A 161 -0.34 0.42 -26.95
N GLN A 162 0.83 1.07 -26.82
CA GLN A 162 1.04 2.28 -26.01
C GLN A 162 0.46 2.15 -24.59
N GLU A 163 0.48 0.96 -24.06
CA GLU A 163 -0.11 0.57 -22.80
C GLU A 163 0.97 0.10 -21.81
N SER A 164 0.89 0.48 -20.55
CA SER A 164 1.80 0.01 -19.52
C SER A 164 1.53 -1.45 -19.15
N ASP A 165 2.53 -2.15 -18.61
CA ASP A 165 2.36 -3.52 -18.14
C ASP A 165 1.25 -3.60 -17.06
N MET A 166 1.14 -2.60 -16.21
CA MET A 166 0.12 -2.49 -15.20
C MET A 166 -1.30 -2.39 -15.80
N SER A 167 -1.50 -1.45 -16.72
CA SER A 167 -2.80 -1.26 -17.40
C SER A 167 -3.19 -2.49 -18.20
N PHE A 168 -2.22 -3.12 -18.88
CA PHE A 168 -2.44 -4.33 -19.64
C PHE A 168 -2.88 -5.50 -18.76
N LEU A 169 -2.20 -5.75 -17.64
CA LEU A 169 -2.58 -6.81 -16.70
C LEU A 169 -3.93 -6.54 -16.04
N THR A 170 -4.24 -5.29 -15.69
CA THR A 170 -5.55 -4.91 -15.14
C THR A 170 -6.66 -5.21 -16.14
N ARG A 171 -6.51 -4.77 -17.39
CA ARG A 171 -7.48 -5.01 -18.46
C ARG A 171 -7.67 -6.50 -18.74
N MET A 172 -6.58 -7.26 -18.78
CA MET A 172 -6.63 -8.71 -18.99
C MET A 172 -7.33 -9.42 -17.81
N ALA A 173 -7.03 -9.01 -16.59
CA ALA A 173 -7.67 -9.57 -15.40
C ALA A 173 -9.19 -9.28 -15.39
N GLU A 174 -9.61 -8.06 -15.71
CA GLU A 174 -11.03 -7.69 -15.82
C GLU A 174 -11.76 -8.53 -16.87
N LEU A 175 -11.16 -8.74 -18.04
CA LEU A 175 -11.74 -9.60 -19.09
C LEU A 175 -11.91 -11.04 -18.65
N LEU A 176 -11.06 -11.52 -17.75
CA LEU A 176 -11.10 -12.88 -17.20
C LEU A 176 -11.87 -12.97 -15.87
N GLY A 177 -12.51 -11.89 -15.42
CA GLY A 177 -13.24 -11.84 -14.15
C GLY A 177 -12.34 -11.95 -12.92
N ALA A 178 -11.11 -11.50 -13.00
CA ALA A 178 -10.09 -11.56 -11.95
C ALA A 178 -9.56 -10.16 -11.57
N ILE A 179 -8.68 -10.12 -10.59
CA ILE A 179 -7.97 -8.91 -10.15
C ILE A 179 -6.47 -9.19 -10.23
N ALA A 180 -5.72 -8.28 -10.85
CA ALA A 180 -4.27 -8.28 -10.81
C ALA A 180 -3.79 -7.31 -9.72
N THR A 181 -2.78 -7.71 -8.95
CA THR A 181 -2.17 -6.91 -7.88
C THR A 181 -0.69 -7.29 -7.71
N VAL A 182 0.08 -6.43 -7.07
CA VAL A 182 1.48 -6.65 -6.70
C VAL A 182 1.64 -6.58 -5.20
#